data_b0520c13dca516c9dc173f96dcd65a5d
#
_entry.id   b0520c13dca516c9dc173f96dcd65a5d
#
_cell.length_a   1.000
_cell.length_b   1.000
_cell.length_c   1.000
_cell.angle_alpha   90.00
_cell.angle_beta   90.00
_cell.angle_gamma   90.00
#
_symmetry.space_group_name_H-M   'P 1'
#
loop_
_entity.id
_entity.type
_entity.pdbx_description
1 polymer ?
#
loop_
_entity_poly.entity_id
_entity_poly.type
_entity_poly.pdbx_seq_one_letter_code
_entity_poly.pdbx_strand_id
1 'polypeptide(L)'
;MALALKEAFEGTAVVLTPDLPLHPKEALKEIRSIVDREHPDLLLGNSCGAFLAQMLAPVVDIPALLGNPYFKMTEFLKERIGEHEYKAPRRDSNQRLVIEETLIEEFAELESIQFDNCTPYYKDMVWGLFGEHDAIAHFCPLFLEHYNNAFHFPGGHTPTEQEVKAWYAPLAAKMMMKFEDF
;
A
#
# COMPACT_ATOMS: atom_id res chain seq x y z
N MET A 1 11.27 5.38 -0.23
CA MET A 1 10.80 4.01 0.06
C MET A 1 11.27 3.00 -0.99
N ALA A 2 10.90 3.11 -2.26
CA ALA A 2 11.25 2.12 -3.31
C ALA A 2 12.75 1.81 -3.41
N LEU A 3 13.62 2.83 -3.45
CA LEU A 3 15.07 2.64 -3.50
C LEU A 3 15.60 1.95 -2.24
N ALA A 4 15.15 2.37 -1.07
CA ALA A 4 15.59 1.78 0.20
C ALA A 4 15.18 0.30 0.33
N LEU A 5 14.01 -0.09 -0.18
CA LEU A 5 13.62 -1.51 -0.26
C LEU A 5 14.52 -2.30 -1.23
N LYS A 6 14.82 -1.75 -2.42
CA LYS A 6 15.73 -2.39 -3.38
C LYS A 6 17.12 -2.64 -2.79
N GLU A 7 17.65 -1.64 -2.07
CA GLU A 7 18.93 -1.78 -1.37
C GLU A 7 18.87 -2.79 -0.23
N ALA A 8 17.77 -2.79 0.56
CA ALA A 8 17.61 -3.72 1.68
C ALA A 8 17.47 -5.18 1.23
N PHE A 9 16.92 -5.42 0.05
CA PHE A 9 16.71 -6.76 -0.52
C PHE A 9 17.73 -7.13 -1.61
N GLU A 10 18.79 -6.34 -1.78
CA GLU A 10 19.83 -6.63 -2.78
C GLU A 10 20.41 -8.05 -2.59
N GLY A 11 20.36 -8.85 -3.64
CA GLY A 11 20.84 -10.24 -3.64
C GLY A 11 19.91 -11.26 -2.96
N THR A 12 18.77 -10.83 -2.36
CA THR A 12 17.84 -11.73 -1.67
C THR A 12 16.45 -11.77 -2.29
N ALA A 13 15.95 -10.64 -2.79
CA ALA A 13 14.65 -10.58 -3.47
C ALA A 13 14.62 -9.51 -4.55
N VAL A 14 13.70 -9.66 -5.51
CA VAL A 14 13.45 -8.66 -6.55
C VAL A 14 12.33 -7.73 -6.09
N VAL A 15 12.61 -6.42 -6.03
CA VAL A 15 11.63 -5.41 -5.64
C VAL A 15 11.10 -4.68 -6.88
N LEU A 16 9.86 -4.95 -7.24
CA LEU A 16 9.14 -4.29 -8.33
C LEU A 16 8.52 -2.99 -7.82
N THR A 17 8.74 -1.89 -8.54
CA THR A 17 8.25 -0.56 -8.15
C THR A 17 7.62 0.13 -9.36
N PRO A 18 6.40 -0.26 -9.77
CA PRO A 18 5.74 0.34 -10.93
C PRO A 18 5.29 1.78 -10.65
N ASP A 19 5.24 2.59 -11.71
CA ASP A 19 4.52 3.85 -11.71
C ASP A 19 3.04 3.55 -11.99
N LEU A 20 2.20 3.64 -10.98
CA LEU A 20 0.80 3.30 -11.11
C LEU A 20 -0.01 4.45 -11.74
N PRO A 21 -1.08 4.15 -12.48
CA PRO A 21 -2.09 5.13 -12.86
C PRO A 21 -2.68 5.85 -11.64
N LEU A 22 -3.16 7.07 -11.86
CA LEU A 22 -3.79 7.87 -10.80
C LEU A 22 -5.15 7.28 -10.39
N HIS A 23 -5.94 6.83 -11.37
CA HIS A 23 -7.25 6.23 -11.16
C HIS A 23 -7.12 4.86 -10.51
N PRO A 24 -7.77 4.61 -9.37
CA PRO A 24 -7.54 3.40 -8.56
C PRO A 24 -7.98 2.12 -9.26
N LYS A 25 -9.01 2.16 -10.09
CA LYS A 25 -9.45 0.99 -10.88
C LYS A 25 -8.41 0.59 -11.93
N GLU A 26 -7.79 1.58 -12.60
CA GLU A 26 -6.69 1.34 -13.54
C GLU A 26 -5.43 0.86 -12.80
N ALA A 27 -5.12 1.46 -11.65
CA ALA A 27 -4.01 1.05 -10.82
C ALA A 27 -4.14 -0.41 -10.35
N LEU A 28 -5.32 -0.82 -9.87
CA LEU A 28 -5.59 -2.20 -9.49
C LEU A 28 -5.46 -3.18 -10.66
N LYS A 29 -5.92 -2.79 -11.86
CA LYS A 29 -5.76 -3.58 -13.07
C LYS A 29 -4.29 -3.74 -13.46
N GLU A 30 -3.50 -2.66 -13.36
CA GLU A 30 -2.06 -2.69 -13.65
C GLU A 30 -1.31 -3.57 -12.64
N ILE A 31 -1.58 -3.41 -11.34
CA ILE A 31 -0.97 -4.26 -10.30
C ILE A 31 -1.35 -5.72 -10.54
N ARG A 32 -2.61 -6.03 -10.86
CA ARG A 32 -3.05 -7.39 -11.18
C ARG A 32 -2.29 -7.98 -12.37
N SER A 33 -2.09 -7.19 -13.44
CA SER A 33 -1.31 -7.62 -14.60
C SER A 33 0.15 -7.93 -14.24
N ILE A 34 0.75 -7.14 -13.33
CA ILE A 34 2.09 -7.40 -12.82
C ILE A 34 2.12 -8.68 -11.99
N VAL A 35 1.15 -8.88 -11.11
CA VAL A 35 1.02 -10.10 -10.31
C VAL A 35 0.91 -11.35 -11.19
N ASP A 36 0.07 -11.30 -12.21
CA ASP A 36 -0.14 -12.44 -13.13
C ASP A 36 1.12 -12.79 -13.94
N ARG A 37 2.01 -11.82 -14.17
CA ARG A 37 3.25 -12.00 -14.93
C ARG A 37 4.46 -12.35 -14.07
N GLU A 38 4.61 -11.68 -12.93
CA GLU A 38 5.84 -11.71 -12.12
C GLU A 38 5.70 -12.62 -10.89
N HIS A 39 4.47 -13.01 -10.50
CA HIS A 39 4.16 -13.88 -9.37
C HIS A 39 4.87 -13.45 -8.06
N PRO A 40 4.63 -12.23 -7.56
CA PRO A 40 5.30 -11.75 -6.36
C PRO A 40 4.79 -12.48 -5.10
N ASP A 41 5.67 -12.66 -4.12
CA ASP A 41 5.36 -13.30 -2.83
C ASP A 41 4.71 -12.35 -1.82
N LEU A 42 4.77 -11.04 -2.06
CA LEU A 42 4.27 -10.01 -1.14
C LEU A 42 3.84 -8.75 -1.89
N LEU A 43 2.72 -8.19 -1.50
CA LEU A 43 2.33 -6.83 -1.84
C LEU A 43 2.75 -5.87 -0.71
N LEU A 44 3.41 -4.77 -1.04
CA LEU A 44 3.78 -3.74 -0.07
C LEU A 44 3.37 -2.37 -0.56
N GLY A 45 2.59 -1.67 0.24
CA GLY A 45 2.15 -0.32 -0.08
C GLY A 45 2.27 0.62 1.12
N ASN A 46 2.36 1.94 0.86
CA ASN A 46 2.27 2.98 1.88
C ASN A 46 1.16 3.97 1.53
N SER A 47 0.40 4.42 2.52
CA SER A 47 -0.70 5.39 2.35
C SER A 47 -1.73 4.91 1.30
N CYS A 48 -1.93 5.64 0.21
CA CYS A 48 -2.77 5.22 -0.91
C CYS A 48 -2.32 3.88 -1.53
N GLY A 49 -1.00 3.63 -1.60
CA GLY A 49 -0.48 2.33 -2.05
C GLY A 49 -0.86 1.18 -1.14
N ALA A 50 -0.98 1.42 0.17
CA ALA A 50 -1.49 0.45 1.13
C ALA A 50 -2.97 0.15 0.92
N PHE A 51 -3.79 1.17 0.62
CA PHE A 51 -5.20 0.99 0.24
C PHE A 51 -5.33 0.06 -0.99
N LEU A 52 -4.53 0.30 -2.04
CA LEU A 52 -4.56 -0.55 -3.24
C LEU A 52 -4.06 -1.98 -2.96
N ALA A 53 -3.00 -2.14 -2.16
CA ALA A 53 -2.49 -3.45 -1.78
C ALA A 53 -3.53 -4.26 -0.98
N GLN A 54 -4.23 -3.61 -0.02
CA GLN A 54 -5.31 -4.22 0.74
C GLN A 54 -6.46 -4.70 -0.17
N MET A 55 -6.89 -3.86 -1.11
CA MET A 55 -7.97 -4.21 -2.04
C MET A 55 -7.62 -5.42 -2.91
N LEU A 56 -6.36 -5.55 -3.30
CA LEU A 56 -5.93 -6.59 -4.22
C LEU A 56 -5.54 -7.89 -3.53
N ALA A 57 -4.94 -7.84 -2.34
CA ALA A 57 -4.43 -9.01 -1.62
C ALA A 57 -5.40 -10.21 -1.59
N PRO A 58 -6.69 -10.05 -1.21
CA PRO A 58 -7.63 -11.17 -1.20
C PRO A 58 -8.06 -11.63 -2.60
N VAL A 59 -7.88 -10.82 -3.63
CA VAL A 59 -8.25 -11.13 -5.01
C VAL A 59 -7.18 -11.98 -5.69
N VAL A 60 -5.90 -11.76 -5.31
CA VAL A 60 -4.76 -12.46 -5.90
C VAL A 60 -4.16 -13.52 -4.99
N ASP A 61 -4.69 -13.66 -3.77
CA ASP A 61 -4.23 -14.61 -2.75
C ASP A 61 -2.74 -14.43 -2.38
N ILE A 62 -2.34 -13.17 -2.19
CA ILE A 62 -0.96 -12.79 -1.83
C ILE A 62 -0.99 -11.96 -0.54
N PRO A 63 -0.10 -12.23 0.44
CA PRO A 63 -0.01 -11.43 1.66
C PRO A 63 0.33 -9.97 1.37
N ALA A 64 -0.13 -9.05 2.24
CA ALA A 64 0.11 -7.63 2.07
C ALA A 64 0.65 -6.94 3.33
N LEU A 65 1.70 -6.14 3.18
CA LEU A 65 2.20 -5.22 4.21
C LEU A 65 1.73 -3.79 3.89
N LEU A 66 0.93 -3.25 4.80
CA LEU A 66 0.31 -1.93 4.68
C LEU A 66 1.04 -0.94 5.59
N GLY A 67 1.85 -0.06 5.02
CA GLY A 67 2.47 1.03 5.75
C GLY A 67 1.55 2.24 5.82
N ASN A 68 1.29 2.76 7.02
CA ASN A 68 0.47 3.96 7.23
C ASN A 68 -0.77 4.01 6.30
N PRO A 69 -1.60 2.93 6.26
CA PRO A 69 -2.70 2.82 5.31
C PRO A 69 -3.69 3.98 5.47
N TYR A 70 -4.15 4.52 4.34
CA TYR A 70 -5.16 5.56 4.34
C TYR A 70 -6.48 5.00 3.77
N PHE A 71 -7.44 4.70 4.65
CA PHE A 71 -8.69 4.00 4.30
C PHE A 71 -9.85 4.91 3.88
N LYS A 72 -9.66 6.24 3.97
CA LYS A 72 -10.67 7.25 3.62
C LYS A 72 -10.18 8.19 2.53
N MET A 73 -9.75 7.60 1.42
CA MET A 73 -9.19 8.34 0.28
C MET A 73 -10.18 9.38 -0.28
N THR A 74 -11.48 9.07 -0.24
CA THR A 74 -12.54 9.98 -0.69
C THR A 74 -12.53 11.29 0.09
N GLU A 75 -12.43 11.25 1.42
CA GLU A 75 -12.35 12.44 2.27
C GLU A 75 -11.07 13.22 1.98
N PHE A 76 -9.94 12.54 1.90
CA PHE A 76 -8.64 13.12 1.62
C PHE A 76 -8.59 13.85 0.28
N LEU A 77 -9.17 13.27 -0.77
CA LEU A 77 -9.14 13.83 -2.12
C LEU A 77 -10.11 15.00 -2.30
N LYS A 78 -11.29 14.99 -1.65
CA LYS A 78 -12.25 16.09 -1.69
C LYS A 78 -11.68 17.44 -1.27
N GLU A 79 -10.73 17.43 -0.33
CA GLU A 79 -10.03 18.63 0.14
C GLU A 79 -8.93 19.10 -0.83
N ARG A 80 -8.66 18.34 -1.91
CA ARG A 80 -7.50 18.53 -2.80
C ARG A 80 -7.87 18.51 -4.27
N ILE A 81 -9.10 18.89 -4.61
CA ILE A 81 -9.52 19.02 -6.02
C ILE A 81 -8.63 20.02 -6.74
N GLY A 82 -8.14 19.67 -7.94
CA GLY A 82 -7.32 20.52 -8.77
C GLY A 82 -6.01 19.86 -9.24
N GLU A 83 -5.11 20.72 -9.72
CA GLU A 83 -3.80 20.29 -10.24
C GLU A 83 -2.77 20.18 -9.11
N HIS A 84 -2.00 19.09 -9.13
CA HIS A 84 -0.91 18.79 -8.20
C HIS A 84 0.28 18.19 -8.94
N GLU A 85 1.35 17.95 -8.20
CA GLU A 85 2.53 17.25 -8.70
C GLU A 85 2.80 16.00 -7.85
N TYR A 86 3.27 14.94 -8.51
CA TYR A 86 3.78 13.77 -7.82
C TYR A 86 5.02 14.15 -7.01
N LYS A 87 5.08 13.71 -5.75
CA LYS A 87 6.24 13.95 -4.87
C LYS A 87 7.48 13.17 -5.30
N ALA A 88 7.30 12.01 -5.91
CA ALA A 88 8.38 11.18 -6.41
C ALA A 88 8.49 11.32 -7.94
N PRO A 89 9.72 11.32 -8.49
CA PRO A 89 9.91 11.33 -9.94
C PRO A 89 9.29 10.07 -10.57
N ARG A 90 8.53 10.26 -11.65
CA ARG A 90 7.96 9.18 -12.44
C ARG A 90 8.86 8.85 -13.64
N ARG A 91 8.86 7.60 -14.06
CA ARG A 91 9.66 7.14 -15.22
C ARG A 91 9.15 7.72 -16.55
N ASP A 92 7.82 7.95 -16.63
CA ASP A 92 7.18 8.57 -17.80
C ASP A 92 7.42 10.08 -17.88
N SER A 93 8.14 10.67 -16.89
CA SER A 93 8.41 12.11 -16.75
C SER A 93 7.16 12.97 -16.58
N ASN A 94 5.98 12.39 -16.45
CA ASN A 94 4.75 13.13 -16.19
C ASN A 94 4.59 13.36 -14.68
N GLN A 95 4.97 14.54 -14.23
CA GLN A 95 4.89 14.92 -12.81
C GLN A 95 3.53 15.54 -12.42
N ARG A 96 2.65 15.85 -13.38
CA ARG A 96 1.34 16.44 -13.09
C ARG A 96 0.33 15.36 -12.80
N LEU A 97 -0.53 15.62 -11.83
CA LEU A 97 -1.76 14.87 -11.58
C LEU A 97 -2.93 15.83 -11.36
N VAL A 98 -4.12 15.41 -11.72
CA VAL A 98 -5.34 16.19 -11.54
C VAL A 98 -6.29 15.39 -10.67
N ILE A 99 -6.68 15.97 -9.55
CA ILE A 99 -7.72 15.40 -8.67
C ILE A 99 -9.06 16.01 -9.11
N GLU A 100 -9.92 15.16 -9.63
CA GLU A 100 -11.24 15.54 -10.13
C GLU A 100 -12.34 14.65 -9.52
N GLU A 101 -13.61 15.01 -9.74
CA GLU A 101 -14.74 14.29 -9.14
C GLU A 101 -14.78 12.81 -9.52
N THR A 102 -14.47 12.48 -10.77
CA THR A 102 -14.43 11.08 -11.24
C THR A 102 -13.44 10.22 -10.48
N LEU A 103 -12.27 10.77 -10.13
CA LEU A 103 -11.28 10.09 -9.29
C LEU A 103 -11.84 9.84 -7.87
N ILE A 104 -12.52 10.83 -7.31
CA ILE A 104 -13.14 10.73 -5.98
C ILE A 104 -14.26 9.69 -5.97
N GLU A 105 -15.09 9.66 -7.00
CA GLU A 105 -16.17 8.68 -7.16
C GLU A 105 -15.62 7.25 -7.24
N GLU A 106 -14.55 7.02 -8.01
CA GLU A 106 -13.89 5.70 -8.08
C GLU A 106 -13.34 5.24 -6.73
N PHE A 107 -12.73 6.14 -5.95
CA PHE A 107 -12.30 5.80 -4.60
C PHE A 107 -13.49 5.53 -3.67
N ALA A 108 -14.59 6.29 -3.78
CA ALA A 108 -15.79 6.08 -2.97
C ALA A 108 -16.42 4.69 -3.22
N GLU A 109 -16.46 4.25 -4.47
CA GLU A 109 -16.91 2.90 -4.82
C GLU A 109 -16.04 1.82 -4.16
N LEU A 110 -14.71 1.94 -4.25
CA LEU A 110 -13.79 0.99 -3.66
C LEU A 110 -13.82 1.01 -2.11
N GLU A 111 -13.93 2.19 -1.50
CA GLU A 111 -14.08 2.32 -0.05
C GLU A 111 -15.33 1.63 0.47
N SER A 112 -16.42 1.63 -0.30
CA SER A 112 -17.68 1.00 0.09
C SER A 112 -17.57 -0.52 0.26
N ILE A 113 -16.58 -1.16 -0.36
CA ILE A 113 -16.35 -2.60 -0.37
C ILE A 113 -14.98 -3.02 0.17
N GLN A 114 -14.18 -2.08 0.67
CA GLN A 114 -12.76 -2.31 0.97
C GLN A 114 -12.49 -3.41 2.00
N PHE A 115 -13.47 -3.76 2.83
CA PHE A 115 -13.35 -4.80 3.85
C PHE A 115 -14.23 -6.03 3.61
N ASP A 116 -14.95 -6.10 2.49
CA ASP A 116 -15.89 -7.20 2.22
C ASP A 116 -15.22 -8.58 2.17
N ASN A 117 -13.96 -8.62 1.76
CA ASN A 117 -13.18 -9.86 1.65
C ASN A 117 -12.33 -10.19 2.89
N CYS A 118 -12.57 -9.54 4.04
CA CYS A 118 -11.85 -9.80 5.29
C CYS A 118 -12.29 -11.11 5.96
N THR A 119 -12.05 -12.25 5.30
CA THR A 119 -12.26 -13.58 5.89
C THR A 119 -11.26 -13.85 7.01
N PRO A 120 -11.50 -14.84 7.92
CA PRO A 120 -10.53 -15.21 8.95
C PRO A 120 -9.13 -15.48 8.40
N TYR A 121 -9.02 -16.09 7.22
CA TYR A 121 -7.76 -16.34 6.53
C TYR A 121 -7.02 -15.05 6.17
N TYR A 122 -7.68 -14.09 5.51
CA TYR A 122 -7.07 -12.83 5.12
C TYR A 122 -6.77 -11.90 6.29
N LYS A 123 -7.47 -12.03 7.43
CA LYS A 123 -7.14 -11.28 8.65
C LYS A 123 -5.70 -11.50 9.13
N ASP A 124 -5.14 -12.66 8.87
CA ASP A 124 -3.76 -13.00 9.25
C ASP A 124 -2.74 -12.70 8.14
N MET A 125 -3.16 -12.64 6.88
CA MET A 125 -2.30 -12.37 5.73
C MET A 125 -2.00 -10.88 5.49
N VAL A 126 -2.83 -9.99 6.04
CA VAL A 126 -2.64 -8.55 5.91
C VAL A 126 -2.07 -7.99 7.20
N TRP A 127 -0.87 -7.41 7.12
CA TRP A 127 -0.19 -6.80 8.25
C TRP A 127 -0.13 -5.28 8.09
N GLY A 128 -0.39 -4.54 9.18
CA GLY A 128 -0.30 -3.08 9.23
C GLY A 128 0.96 -2.62 9.95
N LEU A 129 1.65 -1.61 9.42
CA LEU A 129 2.79 -0.95 10.05
C LEU A 129 2.51 0.56 10.16
N PHE A 130 2.37 1.05 11.39
CA PHE A 130 1.87 2.39 11.70
C PHE A 130 2.97 3.25 12.32
N GLY A 131 3.16 4.47 11.77
CA GLY A 131 4.05 5.46 12.35
C GLY A 131 3.45 6.09 13.61
N GLU A 132 4.19 6.04 14.73
CA GLU A 132 3.74 6.64 16.01
C GLU A 132 3.59 8.17 15.93
N HIS A 133 4.29 8.79 14.99
CA HIS A 133 4.26 10.24 14.73
C HIS A 133 3.56 10.58 13.41
N ASP A 134 2.73 9.67 12.89
CA ASP A 134 1.92 9.96 11.71
C ASP A 134 0.82 10.97 12.04
N ALA A 135 0.94 12.18 11.47
CA ALA A 135 -0.05 13.26 11.65
C ALA A 135 -1.20 13.22 10.62
N ILE A 136 -1.21 12.23 9.71
CA ILE A 136 -2.12 12.17 8.57
C ILE A 136 -3.07 10.99 8.65
N ALA A 137 -2.55 9.79 8.92
CA ALA A 137 -3.30 8.53 8.84
C ALA A 137 -3.41 7.86 10.22
N HIS A 138 -4.51 8.11 10.91
CA HIS A 138 -4.79 7.55 12.24
C HIS A 138 -5.73 6.33 12.17
N PHE A 139 -5.43 5.38 11.28
CA PHE A 139 -6.34 4.27 10.96
C PHE A 139 -6.01 2.94 11.65
N CYS A 140 -5.06 2.89 12.60
CA CYS A 140 -4.76 1.67 13.34
C CYS A 140 -5.99 1.07 14.05
N PRO A 141 -6.88 1.86 14.71
CA PRO A 141 -8.10 1.31 15.30
C PRO A 141 -9.02 0.65 14.25
N LEU A 142 -9.28 1.32 13.14
CA LEU A 142 -10.10 0.77 12.04
C LEU A 142 -9.45 -0.48 11.43
N PHE A 143 -8.12 -0.48 11.26
CA PHE A 143 -7.39 -1.66 10.79
C PHE A 143 -7.63 -2.87 11.70
N LEU A 144 -7.55 -2.70 13.02
CA LEU A 144 -7.73 -3.77 14.01
C LEU A 144 -9.17 -4.31 14.11
N GLU A 145 -10.17 -3.60 13.57
CA GLU A 145 -11.53 -4.13 13.43
C GLU A 145 -11.58 -5.25 12.35
N HIS A 146 -10.67 -5.20 11.38
CA HIS A 146 -10.67 -6.07 10.21
C HIS A 146 -9.49 -7.04 10.14
N TYR A 147 -8.32 -6.69 10.70
CA TYR A 147 -7.07 -7.46 10.61
C TYR A 147 -6.44 -7.68 11.97
N ASN A 148 -5.61 -8.72 12.12
CA ASN A 148 -5.08 -9.16 13.42
C ASN A 148 -3.68 -8.60 13.74
N ASN A 149 -2.87 -8.21 12.74
CA ASN A 149 -1.45 -7.98 12.91
C ASN A 149 -1.09 -6.51 12.66
N ALA A 150 -1.09 -5.69 13.72
CA ALA A 150 -0.65 -4.30 13.70
C ALA A 150 0.70 -4.14 14.40
N PHE A 151 1.61 -3.42 13.76
CA PHE A 151 2.94 -3.10 14.24
C PHE A 151 3.13 -1.58 14.22
N HIS A 152 4.05 -1.07 15.05
CA HIS A 152 4.32 0.35 15.15
C HIS A 152 5.81 0.62 14.95
N PHE A 153 6.14 1.82 14.46
CA PHE A 153 7.51 2.30 14.34
C PHE A 153 7.59 3.80 14.69
N PRO A 154 8.73 4.28 15.22
CA PRO A 154 8.87 5.67 15.67
C PRO A 154 9.08 6.62 14.48
N GLY A 155 8.14 6.66 13.55
CA GLY A 155 8.18 7.47 12.33
C GLY A 155 6.87 8.16 12.02
N GLY A 156 6.89 8.98 10.94
CA GLY A 156 5.72 9.70 10.44
C GLY A 156 5.03 8.99 9.27
N HIS A 157 4.15 9.75 8.58
CA HIS A 157 3.38 9.24 7.45
C HIS A 157 4.24 8.76 6.26
N THR A 158 5.29 9.51 5.96
CA THR A 158 6.24 9.14 4.89
C THR A 158 7.51 8.63 5.53
N PRO A 159 7.79 7.31 5.47
CA PRO A 159 8.97 6.76 6.10
C PRO A 159 10.25 7.24 5.40
N THR A 160 11.28 7.53 6.20
CA THR A 160 12.64 7.79 5.73
C THR A 160 13.29 6.51 5.21
N GLU A 161 14.39 6.63 4.48
CA GLU A 161 15.17 5.45 4.02
C GLU A 161 15.65 4.57 5.18
N GLN A 162 16.06 5.18 6.29
CA GLN A 162 16.47 4.45 7.49
C GLN A 162 15.30 3.68 8.13
N GLU A 163 14.13 4.29 8.22
CA GLU A 163 12.92 3.64 8.74
C GLU A 163 12.46 2.50 7.83
N VAL A 164 12.55 2.68 6.51
CA VAL A 164 12.25 1.60 5.55
C VAL A 164 13.17 0.39 5.78
N LYS A 165 14.48 0.61 5.91
CA LYS A 165 15.45 -0.45 6.15
C LYS A 165 15.32 -1.08 7.54
N ALA A 166 14.95 -0.29 8.55
CA ALA A 166 14.85 -0.76 9.94
C ALA A 166 13.54 -1.45 10.28
N TRP A 167 12.43 -1.10 9.61
CA TRP A 167 11.09 -1.54 10.00
C TRP A 167 10.33 -2.24 8.86
N TYR A 168 10.26 -1.65 7.66
CA TYR A 168 9.51 -2.22 6.54
C TYR A 168 10.19 -3.48 5.99
N ALA A 169 11.49 -3.41 5.70
CA ALA A 169 12.20 -4.54 5.10
C ALA A 169 12.25 -5.78 6.01
N PRO A 170 12.57 -5.68 7.32
CA PRO A 170 12.54 -6.85 8.19
C PRO A 170 11.14 -7.45 8.36
N LEU A 171 10.09 -6.59 8.41
CA LEU A 171 8.74 -7.06 8.53
C LEU A 171 8.25 -7.75 7.24
N ALA A 172 8.61 -7.21 6.08
CA ALA A 172 8.35 -7.81 4.78
C ALA A 172 9.06 -9.18 4.66
N ALA A 173 10.34 -9.27 5.03
CA ALA A 173 11.08 -10.53 5.05
C ALA A 173 10.42 -11.57 5.95
N LYS A 174 9.98 -11.16 7.15
CA LYS A 174 9.25 -12.04 8.07
C LYS A 174 7.94 -12.56 7.50
N MET A 175 7.21 -11.70 6.75
CA MET A 175 5.97 -12.11 6.08
C MET A 175 6.25 -13.12 4.98
N MET A 176 7.21 -12.86 4.10
CA MET A 176 7.58 -13.79 3.03
C MET A 176 7.95 -15.17 3.60
N MET A 177 8.79 -15.23 4.63
CA MET A 177 9.14 -16.49 5.30
C MET A 177 7.94 -17.20 5.93
N LYS A 178 6.98 -16.44 6.50
CA LYS A 178 5.79 -17.02 7.15
C LYS A 178 4.82 -17.64 6.14
N PHE A 179 4.75 -17.08 4.94
CA PHE A 179 3.77 -17.47 3.92
C PHE A 179 4.41 -18.17 2.71
N GLU A 180 5.68 -18.60 2.81
CA GLU A 180 6.45 -19.27 1.74
C GLU A 180 5.88 -20.66 1.36
N ASP A 181 5.11 -21.29 2.24
CA ASP A 181 4.55 -22.65 2.07
C ASP A 181 3.04 -22.64 1.75
N PHE A 182 2.47 -21.51 1.28
CA PHE A 182 1.04 -21.40 0.99
C PHE A 182 0.72 -21.34 -0.50
#